data_d19ebdef14acde35d5bc2b65017b1e1f
#
_entry.id   d19ebdef14acde35d5bc2b65017b1e1f
#
_cell.length_a   1.000
_cell.length_b   1.000
_cell.length_c   1.000
_cell.angle_alpha   90.00
_cell.angle_beta   90.00
_cell.angle_gamma   90.00
#
_symmetry.space_group_name_H-M   'P 1'
#
loop_
_entity.id
_entity.type
_entity.pdbx_description
1 polymer ?
#
loop_
_entity_poly.entity_id
_entity_poly.type
_entity_poly.pdbx_seq_one_letter_code
_entity_poly.pdbx_strand_id
1 'polypeptide(L)'
;MELLVSTRSQDKMVEIRRILGDVVGLKVIDLDSAGIPESDDEEGIEIYDTFEENARAKAEYFYAKVGIPTVADDSGLEVDALGGAPGVRSKRFAPDRGLKGKALDGANNDHLVERLGDLDPAKRTGRYVCAAVLVGLDQDPITIRGEAEGLILSEPQGHGGFGYDPYFFDADLGCSFAELTARDKNERSHRGKAFRELAQRLGKREG
;
A
#
# COMPACT_ATOMS: atom_id res chain seq x y z
N MET A 1 -18.48 -13.69 7.60
CA MET A 1 -17.25 -13.56 8.40
C MET A 1 -16.92 -12.08 8.58
N GLU A 2 -16.42 -11.64 9.75
CA GLU A 2 -15.85 -10.29 9.92
C GLU A 2 -14.34 -10.32 9.66
N LEU A 3 -13.82 -9.26 9.02
CA LEU A 3 -12.40 -9.06 8.73
C LEU A 3 -12.01 -7.63 9.09
N LEU A 4 -11.07 -7.47 10.01
CA LEU A 4 -10.48 -6.17 10.33
C LEU A 4 -9.40 -5.82 9.29
N VAL A 5 -9.51 -4.63 8.71
CA VAL A 5 -8.45 -4.03 7.88
C VAL A 5 -7.69 -3.02 8.75
N SER A 6 -6.46 -3.36 9.14
CA SER A 6 -5.67 -2.58 10.07
C SER A 6 -4.83 -1.52 9.36
N THR A 7 -5.48 -0.46 8.91
CA THR A 7 -4.83 0.70 8.32
C THR A 7 -5.42 2.01 8.87
N ARG A 8 -4.55 2.99 9.15
CA ARG A 8 -4.95 4.38 9.49
C ARG A 8 -5.11 5.24 8.24
N SER A 9 -4.65 4.77 7.07
CA SER A 9 -4.78 5.50 5.80
C SER A 9 -6.18 5.36 5.24
N GLN A 10 -6.91 6.47 5.16
CA GLN A 10 -8.25 6.51 4.56
C GLN A 10 -8.20 6.16 3.06
N ASP A 11 -7.16 6.60 2.35
CA ASP A 11 -6.98 6.30 0.93
C ASP A 11 -6.84 4.79 0.70
N LYS A 12 -5.98 4.12 1.48
CA LYS A 12 -5.84 2.66 1.45
C LYS A 12 -7.16 1.97 1.77
N MET A 13 -7.87 2.44 2.80
CA MET A 13 -9.12 1.84 3.25
C MET A 13 -10.20 1.89 2.16
N VAL A 14 -10.29 3.01 1.43
CA VAL A 14 -11.22 3.15 0.29
C VAL A 14 -10.91 2.15 -0.81
N GLU A 15 -9.64 2.00 -1.19
CA GLU A 15 -9.22 1.04 -2.20
C GLU A 15 -9.52 -0.41 -1.77
N ILE A 16 -9.17 -0.77 -0.53
CA ILE A 16 -9.33 -2.13 0.00
C ILE A 16 -10.82 -2.51 0.13
N ARG A 17 -11.66 -1.60 0.66
CA ARG A 17 -13.10 -1.83 0.78
C ARG A 17 -13.78 -2.08 -0.57
N ARG A 18 -13.34 -1.39 -1.61
CA ARG A 18 -13.88 -1.58 -2.96
C ARG A 18 -13.58 -2.97 -3.50
N ILE A 19 -12.39 -3.52 -3.18
CA ILE A 19 -11.97 -4.84 -3.66
C ILE A 19 -12.61 -5.96 -2.86
N LEU A 20 -12.60 -5.84 -1.53
CA LEU A 20 -13.12 -6.88 -0.63
C LEU A 20 -14.65 -6.85 -0.50
N GLY A 21 -15.30 -5.75 -0.87
CA GLY A 21 -16.75 -5.58 -0.77
C GLY A 21 -17.55 -6.54 -1.67
N ASP A 22 -16.92 -7.10 -2.71
CA ASP A 22 -17.55 -8.08 -3.61
C ASP A 22 -17.48 -9.52 -3.08
N VAL A 23 -16.79 -9.75 -1.96
CA VAL A 23 -16.70 -11.09 -1.35
C VAL A 23 -17.97 -11.38 -0.55
N VAL A 24 -18.75 -12.36 -1.02
CA VAL A 24 -20.02 -12.75 -0.38
C VAL A 24 -19.77 -13.19 1.06
N GLY A 25 -20.61 -12.75 2.00
CA GLY A 25 -20.51 -13.11 3.42
C GLY A 25 -19.38 -12.43 4.18
N LEU A 26 -18.53 -11.61 3.54
CA LEU A 26 -17.46 -10.87 4.20
C LEU A 26 -17.96 -9.49 4.65
N LYS A 27 -17.79 -9.19 5.94
CA LYS A 27 -17.98 -7.84 6.50
C LYS A 27 -16.61 -7.24 6.82
N VAL A 28 -16.22 -6.24 6.05
CA VAL A 28 -14.97 -5.48 6.25
C VAL A 28 -15.20 -4.39 7.29
N ILE A 29 -14.40 -4.41 8.35
CA ILE A 29 -14.39 -3.39 9.40
C ILE A 29 -13.03 -2.69 9.44
N ASP A 30 -13.03 -1.42 9.82
CA ASP A 30 -11.82 -0.62 10.05
C ASP A 30 -11.52 -0.50 11.54
N LEU A 31 -10.39 0.13 11.86
CA LEU A 31 -9.95 0.33 13.24
C LEU A 31 -10.93 1.17 14.06
N ASP A 32 -11.54 2.18 13.45
CA ASP A 32 -12.51 3.07 14.11
C ASP A 32 -13.79 2.30 14.44
N SER A 33 -14.32 1.52 13.49
CA SER A 33 -15.49 0.65 13.69
C SER A 33 -15.23 -0.47 14.71
N ALA A 34 -13.98 -0.90 14.84
CA ALA A 34 -13.55 -1.86 15.86
C ALA A 34 -13.31 -1.21 17.25
N GLY A 35 -13.47 0.11 17.36
CA GLY A 35 -13.27 0.85 18.61
C GLY A 35 -11.80 0.95 19.05
N ILE A 36 -10.85 0.90 18.10
CA ILE A 36 -9.42 0.97 18.36
C ILE A 36 -8.92 2.39 18.09
N PRO A 37 -8.73 3.23 19.13
CA PRO A 37 -8.18 4.56 18.97
C PRO A 37 -6.72 4.49 18.50
N GLU A 38 -6.23 5.56 17.85
CA GLU A 38 -4.81 5.73 17.53
C GLU A 38 -3.98 5.79 18.83
N SER A 39 -2.81 5.15 18.83
CA SER A 39 -1.92 5.07 19.98
C SER A 39 -0.48 5.27 19.56
N ASP A 40 0.31 5.93 20.41
CA ASP A 40 1.75 6.14 20.20
C ASP A 40 2.52 4.80 20.09
N ASP A 41 1.99 3.72 20.65
CA ASP A 41 2.56 2.37 20.53
C ASP A 41 2.60 1.88 19.06
N GLU A 42 1.82 2.48 18.16
CA GLU A 42 1.77 2.09 16.75
C GLU A 42 3.03 2.54 15.99
N GLU A 43 3.76 3.56 16.46
CA GLU A 43 4.99 4.04 15.81
C GLU A 43 6.11 2.98 15.78
N GLY A 44 6.10 2.04 16.73
CA GLY A 44 7.09 0.97 16.84
C GLY A 44 6.77 -0.29 16.04
N ILE A 45 5.67 -0.36 15.29
CA ILE A 45 5.22 -1.60 14.63
C ILE A 45 5.98 -1.84 13.32
N GLU A 46 6.12 -0.82 12.48
CA GLU A 46 6.71 -0.91 11.14
C GLU A 46 8.20 -0.52 11.16
N ILE A 47 9.02 -1.38 11.80
CA ILE A 47 10.46 -1.16 12.00
C ILE A 47 11.35 -2.12 11.21
N TYR A 48 10.77 -3.04 10.48
CA TYR A 48 11.47 -4.09 9.74
C TYR A 48 11.92 -3.61 8.35
N ASP A 49 12.83 -4.34 7.74
CA ASP A 49 13.42 -4.01 6.44
C ASP A 49 12.64 -4.58 5.25
N THR A 50 11.58 -5.38 5.49
CA THR A 50 10.72 -5.93 4.46
C THR A 50 9.26 -5.52 4.64
N PHE A 51 8.54 -5.39 3.52
CA PHE A 51 7.11 -5.10 3.53
C PHE A 51 6.30 -6.21 4.21
N GLU A 52 6.70 -7.46 4.01
CA GLU A 52 6.05 -8.64 4.57
C GLU A 52 6.14 -8.66 6.11
N GLU A 53 7.32 -8.37 6.67
CA GLU A 53 7.52 -8.33 8.12
C GLU A 53 6.76 -7.17 8.75
N ASN A 54 6.76 -5.98 8.14
CA ASN A 54 6.00 -4.83 8.63
C ASN A 54 4.49 -5.11 8.59
N ALA A 55 3.97 -5.64 7.48
CA ALA A 55 2.57 -6.00 7.35
C ALA A 55 2.17 -7.08 8.37
N ARG A 56 3.03 -8.09 8.58
CA ARG A 56 2.81 -9.16 9.55
C ARG A 56 2.75 -8.61 10.99
N ALA A 57 3.75 -7.84 11.40
CA ALA A 57 3.80 -7.25 12.73
C ALA A 57 2.57 -6.39 13.01
N LYS A 58 2.13 -5.61 12.02
CA LYS A 58 0.92 -4.80 12.11
C LYS A 58 -0.35 -5.65 12.23
N ALA A 59 -0.50 -6.69 11.42
CA ALA A 59 -1.65 -7.58 11.50
C ALA A 59 -1.73 -8.30 12.85
N GLU A 60 -0.61 -8.84 13.34
CA GLU A 60 -0.51 -9.52 14.63
C GLU A 60 -0.82 -8.58 15.81
N TYR A 61 -0.32 -7.34 15.78
CA TYR A 61 -0.59 -6.34 16.81
C TYR A 61 -2.08 -6.04 16.96
N PHE A 62 -2.79 -5.79 15.86
CA PHE A 62 -4.21 -5.48 15.91
C PHE A 62 -5.07 -6.72 16.16
N TYR A 63 -4.69 -7.88 15.64
CA TYR A 63 -5.36 -9.14 15.96
C TYR A 63 -5.32 -9.45 17.45
N ALA A 64 -4.18 -9.25 18.10
CA ALA A 64 -4.04 -9.46 19.54
C ALA A 64 -4.96 -8.55 20.39
N LYS A 65 -5.36 -7.39 19.87
CA LYS A 65 -6.26 -6.46 20.57
C LYS A 65 -7.73 -6.86 20.50
N VAL A 66 -8.16 -7.47 19.40
CA VAL A 66 -9.61 -7.69 19.14
C VAL A 66 -10.01 -9.14 18.90
N GLY A 67 -9.07 -10.03 18.58
CA GLY A 67 -9.36 -11.44 18.28
C GLY A 67 -10.17 -11.68 17.00
N ILE A 68 -10.32 -10.65 16.15
CA ILE A 68 -11.00 -10.75 14.86
C ILE A 68 -9.93 -11.00 13.77
N PRO A 69 -10.16 -11.93 12.80
CA PRO A 69 -9.24 -12.07 11.67
C PRO A 69 -8.84 -10.71 11.10
N THR A 70 -7.53 -10.46 11.02
CA THR A 70 -7.00 -9.12 10.73
C THR A 70 -6.05 -9.17 9.55
N VAL A 71 -6.28 -8.31 8.56
CA VAL A 71 -5.36 -8.06 7.46
C VAL A 71 -4.72 -6.70 7.60
N ALA A 72 -3.39 -6.66 7.43
CA ALA A 72 -2.62 -5.43 7.26
C ALA A 72 -1.92 -5.43 5.91
N ASP A 73 -1.65 -4.23 5.37
CA ASP A 73 -0.73 -4.06 4.27
C ASP A 73 0.43 -3.14 4.67
N ASP A 74 1.63 -3.47 4.17
CA ASP A 74 2.70 -2.50 4.01
C ASP A 74 3.02 -2.36 2.53
N SER A 75 3.25 -1.12 2.09
CA SER A 75 3.35 -0.80 0.67
C SER A 75 4.31 0.35 0.44
N GLY A 76 5.04 0.28 -0.67
CA GLY A 76 5.95 1.34 -1.04
C GLY A 76 6.38 1.28 -2.49
N LEU A 77 7.25 2.19 -2.85
CA LEU A 77 7.87 2.32 -4.14
C LEU A 77 9.32 1.80 -4.06
N GLU A 78 9.68 0.90 -4.94
CA GLU A 78 11.07 0.49 -5.17
C GLU A 78 11.55 1.04 -6.50
N VAL A 79 12.70 1.72 -6.52
CA VAL A 79 13.28 2.30 -7.73
C VAL A 79 14.65 1.66 -8.00
N ASP A 80 14.81 1.05 -9.17
CA ASP A 80 15.98 0.23 -9.50
C ASP A 80 17.26 1.04 -9.46
N ALA A 81 17.24 2.24 -10.03
CA ALA A 81 18.40 3.15 -10.05
C ALA A 81 18.82 3.64 -8.65
N LEU A 82 17.95 3.50 -7.64
CA LEU A 82 18.23 3.85 -6.25
C LEU A 82 18.49 2.61 -5.38
N GLY A 83 18.72 1.43 -6.00
CA GLY A 83 18.96 0.19 -5.29
C GLY A 83 17.77 -0.29 -4.46
N GLY A 84 16.55 -0.04 -4.95
CA GLY A 84 15.30 -0.37 -4.27
C GLY A 84 14.77 0.71 -3.32
N ALA A 85 15.52 1.79 -3.07
CA ALA A 85 14.98 2.90 -2.30
C ALA A 85 13.86 3.61 -3.08
N PRO A 86 12.85 4.18 -2.38
CA PRO A 86 12.66 4.29 -0.93
C PRO A 86 12.27 3.00 -0.20
N GLY A 87 11.70 1.98 -0.86
CA GLY A 87 11.31 0.71 -0.24
C GLY A 87 10.32 0.91 0.92
N VAL A 88 10.53 0.24 2.05
CA VAL A 88 9.69 0.36 3.27
C VAL A 88 9.68 1.78 3.85
N ARG A 89 10.59 2.65 3.42
CA ARG A 89 10.65 4.05 3.84
C ARG A 89 9.88 5.00 2.92
N SER A 90 9.04 4.49 2.03
CA SER A 90 8.31 5.30 1.03
C SER A 90 7.54 6.46 1.64
N LYS A 91 6.90 6.29 2.78
CA LYS A 91 6.13 7.34 3.46
C LYS A 91 7.02 8.41 4.13
N ARG A 92 8.30 8.13 4.35
CA ARG A 92 9.28 8.98 5.06
C ARG A 92 10.62 9.01 4.32
N PHE A 93 10.58 9.19 3.01
CA PHE A 93 11.76 9.17 2.16
C PHE A 93 12.52 10.49 2.19
N ALA A 94 11.80 11.61 2.13
CA ALA A 94 12.41 12.93 2.32
C ALA A 94 12.90 13.12 3.76
N PRO A 95 13.91 13.97 3.96
CA PRO A 95 14.33 14.39 5.32
C PRO A 95 13.14 14.91 6.12
N ASP A 96 13.06 14.51 7.39
CA ASP A 96 11.97 14.93 8.27
C ASP A 96 11.96 16.46 8.47
N ARG A 97 10.83 17.07 8.13
CA ARG A 97 10.55 18.50 8.31
C ARG A 97 9.23 18.71 9.05
N GLY A 98 8.72 17.70 9.74
CA GLY A 98 7.42 17.75 10.43
C GLY A 98 6.21 17.85 9.50
N LEU A 99 6.37 17.54 8.21
CA LEU A 99 5.31 17.59 7.22
C LEU A 99 4.37 16.39 7.36
N LYS A 100 3.09 16.60 7.00
CA LYS A 100 2.07 15.54 7.00
C LYS A 100 1.18 15.62 5.75
N GLY A 101 0.49 14.52 5.42
CA GLY A 101 -0.46 14.46 4.31
C GLY A 101 0.17 14.88 2.98
N LYS A 102 -0.56 15.63 2.17
CA LYS A 102 -0.13 16.06 0.82
C LYS A 102 1.20 16.82 0.80
N ALA A 103 1.53 17.57 1.86
CA ALA A 103 2.81 18.29 1.92
C ALA A 103 3.98 17.32 2.08
N LEU A 104 3.80 16.23 2.84
CA LEU A 104 4.79 15.16 2.96
C LEU A 104 4.92 14.38 1.64
N ASP A 105 3.80 14.07 0.99
CA ASP A 105 3.82 13.41 -0.32
C ASP A 105 4.59 14.25 -1.35
N GLY A 106 4.37 15.57 -1.38
CA GLY A 106 5.12 16.49 -2.23
C GLY A 106 6.61 16.46 -1.94
N ALA A 107 7.01 16.56 -0.67
CA ALA A 107 8.41 16.51 -0.27
C ALA A 107 9.09 15.17 -0.64
N ASN A 108 8.37 14.04 -0.49
CA ASN A 108 8.87 12.73 -0.90
C ASN A 108 9.07 12.63 -2.42
N ASN A 109 8.14 13.19 -3.21
CA ASN A 109 8.24 13.26 -4.67
C ASN A 109 9.41 14.15 -5.13
N ASP A 110 9.52 15.34 -4.58
CA ASP A 110 10.63 16.26 -4.88
C ASP A 110 11.99 15.59 -4.59
N HIS A 111 12.09 14.93 -3.44
CA HIS A 111 13.29 14.19 -3.05
C HIS A 111 13.58 13.02 -3.98
N LEU A 112 12.55 12.29 -4.44
CA LEU A 112 12.70 11.19 -5.40
C LEU A 112 13.28 11.70 -6.72
N VAL A 113 12.72 12.79 -7.27
CA VAL A 113 13.18 13.39 -8.52
C VAL A 113 14.60 13.92 -8.36
N GLU A 114 14.92 14.62 -7.27
CA GLU A 114 16.26 15.10 -6.94
C GLU A 114 17.29 13.95 -6.93
N ARG A 115 16.95 12.82 -6.29
CA ARG A 115 17.82 11.64 -6.20
C ARG A 115 18.06 10.96 -7.56
N LEU A 116 17.09 11.02 -8.46
CA LEU A 116 17.21 10.49 -9.82
C LEU A 116 17.97 11.45 -10.76
N GLY A 117 17.98 12.75 -10.47
CA GLY A 117 18.72 13.78 -11.24
C GLY A 117 18.42 13.70 -12.74
N ASP A 118 19.47 13.78 -13.55
CA ASP A 118 19.41 13.75 -15.02
C ASP A 118 19.43 12.33 -15.61
N LEU A 119 19.07 11.29 -14.81
CA LEU A 119 19.02 9.93 -15.32
C LEU A 119 18.04 9.83 -16.50
N ASP A 120 18.46 9.09 -17.54
CA ASP A 120 17.64 8.80 -18.71
C ASP A 120 16.25 8.27 -18.28
N PRO A 121 15.15 8.82 -18.81
CA PRO A 121 13.79 8.35 -18.47
C PRO A 121 13.59 6.85 -18.62
N ALA A 122 14.18 6.21 -19.63
CA ALA A 122 14.09 4.78 -19.85
C ALA A 122 14.78 3.93 -18.75
N LYS A 123 15.65 4.55 -17.94
CA LYS A 123 16.37 3.91 -16.83
C LYS A 123 15.74 4.21 -15.46
N ARG A 124 14.67 5.00 -15.43
CA ARG A 124 13.95 5.31 -14.18
C ARG A 124 12.91 4.24 -13.86
N THR A 125 13.29 2.97 -14.02
CA THR A 125 12.41 1.85 -13.74
C THR A 125 12.20 1.68 -12.23
N GLY A 126 11.00 1.25 -11.89
CA GLY A 126 10.64 0.98 -10.50
C GLY A 126 9.34 0.20 -10.44
N ARG A 127 8.95 -0.14 -9.23
CA ARG A 127 7.69 -0.83 -8.98
C ARG A 127 7.07 -0.37 -7.69
N TYR A 128 5.76 -0.30 -7.69
CA TYR A 128 5.01 -0.31 -6.45
C TYR A 128 4.88 -1.73 -5.93
N VAL A 129 5.04 -1.88 -4.62
CA VAL A 129 4.89 -3.15 -3.90
C VAL A 129 3.82 -3.02 -2.84
N CYS A 130 3.01 -4.06 -2.67
CA CYS A 130 2.09 -4.23 -1.54
C CYS A 130 2.25 -5.64 -0.99
N ALA A 131 2.67 -5.76 0.25
CA ALA A 131 2.55 -6.99 1.01
C ALA A 131 1.29 -6.92 1.88
N ALA A 132 0.36 -7.85 1.68
CA ALA A 132 -0.83 -8.01 2.51
C ALA A 132 -0.70 -9.28 3.34
N VAL A 133 -0.83 -9.15 4.67
CA VAL A 133 -0.75 -10.29 5.59
C VAL A 133 -2.04 -10.40 6.40
N LEU A 134 -2.69 -11.56 6.31
CA LEU A 134 -3.89 -11.91 7.08
C LEU A 134 -3.52 -12.90 8.17
N VAL A 135 -3.89 -12.60 9.40
CA VAL A 135 -3.73 -13.44 10.59
C VAL A 135 -5.08 -13.76 11.25
N GLY A 136 -5.12 -14.81 12.06
CA GLY A 136 -6.29 -15.16 12.86
C GLY A 136 -7.39 -15.90 12.10
N LEU A 137 -7.16 -16.28 10.84
CA LEU A 137 -8.08 -17.11 10.06
C LEU A 137 -7.63 -18.57 10.03
N ASP A 138 -6.33 -18.79 9.85
CA ASP A 138 -5.67 -20.10 9.87
C ASP A 138 -4.62 -20.15 10.98
N GLN A 139 -4.00 -21.33 11.15
CA GLN A 139 -2.87 -21.49 12.06
C GLN A 139 -1.67 -20.64 11.60
N ASP A 140 -1.42 -20.61 10.29
CA ASP A 140 -0.34 -19.81 9.69
C ASP A 140 -0.88 -18.55 9.02
N PRO A 141 -0.15 -17.43 9.06
CA PRO A 141 -0.50 -16.22 8.33
C PRO A 141 -0.56 -16.44 6.82
N ILE A 142 -1.55 -15.83 6.17
CA ILE A 142 -1.62 -15.76 4.71
C ILE A 142 -0.90 -14.51 4.26
N THR A 143 0.21 -14.68 3.54
CA THR A 143 0.97 -13.56 2.96
C THR A 143 0.78 -13.52 1.45
N ILE A 144 0.47 -12.34 0.94
CA ILE A 144 0.27 -12.09 -0.50
C ILE A 144 1.07 -10.85 -0.87
N ARG A 145 1.81 -10.93 -1.98
CA ARG A 145 2.57 -9.81 -2.55
C ARG A 145 1.98 -9.44 -3.91
N GLY A 146 1.68 -8.17 -4.10
CA GLY A 146 1.28 -7.60 -5.39
C GLY A 146 2.26 -6.54 -5.82
N GLU A 147 2.56 -6.49 -7.12
CA GLU A 147 3.50 -5.54 -7.70
C GLU A 147 2.91 -4.88 -8.95
N ALA A 148 3.26 -3.62 -9.16
CA ALA A 148 2.98 -2.88 -10.39
C ALA A 148 4.27 -2.25 -10.88
N GLU A 149 4.77 -2.73 -12.03
CA GLU A 149 5.96 -2.20 -12.70
C GLU A 149 5.64 -0.90 -13.41
N GLY A 150 6.61 0.02 -13.48
CA GLY A 150 6.44 1.30 -14.15
C GLY A 150 7.74 2.10 -14.25
N LEU A 151 7.58 3.35 -14.67
CA LEU A 151 8.66 4.33 -14.78
C LEU A 151 8.40 5.53 -13.87
N ILE A 152 9.48 6.15 -13.40
CA ILE A 152 9.38 7.36 -12.58
C ILE A 152 9.56 8.59 -13.48
N LEU A 153 8.52 9.41 -13.52
CA LEU A 153 8.53 10.67 -14.26
C LEU A 153 9.41 11.73 -13.56
N SER A 154 9.93 12.68 -14.33
CA SER A 154 10.61 13.87 -13.80
C SER A 154 9.64 14.99 -13.40
N GLU A 155 8.44 14.97 -13.96
CA GLU A 155 7.39 15.96 -13.72
C GLU A 155 6.07 15.22 -13.40
N PRO A 156 5.20 15.78 -12.54
CA PRO A 156 3.95 15.14 -12.18
C PRO A 156 2.95 15.16 -13.33
N GLN A 157 2.19 14.07 -13.50
CA GLN A 157 1.06 13.99 -14.42
C GLN A 157 -0.19 13.58 -13.65
N GLY A 158 -1.34 14.21 -13.96
CA GLY A 158 -2.60 13.98 -13.28
C GLY A 158 -2.68 14.62 -11.90
N HIS A 159 -3.86 14.46 -11.25
CA HIS A 159 -4.17 15.09 -9.95
C HIS A 159 -4.85 14.13 -8.97
N GLY A 160 -5.10 12.89 -9.38
CA GLY A 160 -5.72 11.86 -8.57
C GLY A 160 -4.72 11.11 -7.69
N GLY A 161 -5.23 10.15 -6.92
CA GLY A 161 -4.41 9.27 -6.10
C GLY A 161 -3.73 9.95 -4.92
N PHE A 162 -2.63 9.35 -4.45
CA PHE A 162 -1.84 9.82 -3.30
C PHE A 162 -0.38 9.32 -3.42
N GLY A 163 0.49 9.84 -2.56
CA GLY A 163 1.90 9.45 -2.54
C GLY A 163 2.62 9.75 -3.85
N TYR A 164 3.20 8.74 -4.47
CA TYR A 164 3.98 8.89 -5.70
C TYR A 164 3.14 8.72 -6.98
N ASP A 165 1.82 8.57 -6.90
CA ASP A 165 0.94 8.33 -8.07
C ASP A 165 1.14 9.31 -9.23
N PRO A 166 1.35 10.64 -9.01
CA PRO A 166 1.57 11.58 -10.11
C PRO A 166 2.90 11.38 -10.87
N TYR A 167 3.85 10.69 -10.25
CA TYR A 167 5.18 10.42 -10.81
C TYR A 167 5.36 8.98 -11.26
N PHE A 168 4.40 8.10 -10.97
CA PHE A 168 4.47 6.69 -11.35
C PHE A 168 3.70 6.45 -12.65
N PHE A 169 4.43 6.15 -13.72
CA PHE A 169 3.91 5.99 -15.07
C PHE A 169 3.75 4.52 -15.45
N ASP A 170 2.55 4.13 -15.83
CA ASP A 170 2.24 2.80 -16.38
C ASP A 170 2.49 2.84 -17.91
N ALA A 171 3.54 2.18 -18.37
CA ALA A 171 3.92 2.22 -19.77
C ALA A 171 2.92 1.49 -20.70
N ASP A 172 2.19 0.51 -20.19
CA ASP A 172 1.17 -0.21 -20.96
C ASP A 172 -0.06 0.67 -21.22
N LEU A 173 -0.41 1.53 -20.26
CA LEU A 173 -1.55 2.44 -20.36
C LEU A 173 -1.16 3.81 -20.94
N GLY A 174 0.12 4.15 -20.91
CA GLY A 174 0.62 5.44 -21.39
C GLY A 174 0.20 6.64 -20.54
N CYS A 175 -0.04 6.43 -19.23
CA CYS A 175 -0.45 7.47 -18.29
C CYS A 175 0.09 7.22 -16.89
N SER A 176 0.06 8.25 -16.02
CA SER A 176 0.41 8.10 -14.62
C SER A 176 -0.73 7.44 -13.81
N PHE A 177 -0.39 6.90 -12.63
CA PHE A 177 -1.41 6.38 -11.72
C PHE A 177 -2.37 7.46 -11.22
N ALA A 178 -1.95 8.73 -11.20
CA ALA A 178 -2.82 9.85 -10.83
C ALA A 178 -3.85 10.25 -11.92
N GLU A 179 -3.70 9.73 -13.14
CA GLU A 179 -4.65 9.93 -14.24
C GLU A 179 -5.67 8.78 -14.34
N LEU A 180 -5.42 7.66 -13.67
CA LEU A 180 -6.31 6.51 -13.71
C LEU A 180 -7.62 6.78 -12.97
N THR A 181 -8.70 6.20 -13.50
CA THR A 181 -9.93 6.09 -12.71
C THR A 181 -9.69 5.18 -11.50
N ALA A 182 -10.47 5.35 -10.45
CA ALA A 182 -10.35 4.50 -9.27
C ALA A 182 -10.57 3.00 -9.59
N ARG A 183 -11.34 2.67 -10.64
CA ARG A 183 -11.54 1.31 -11.12
C ARG A 183 -10.27 0.79 -11.79
N ASP A 184 -9.72 1.53 -12.74
CA ASP A 184 -8.53 1.12 -13.49
C ASP A 184 -7.33 1.00 -12.54
N LYS A 185 -7.19 1.93 -11.59
CA LYS A 185 -6.17 1.85 -10.54
C LYS A 185 -6.30 0.58 -9.71
N ASN A 186 -7.51 0.20 -9.28
CA ASN A 186 -7.73 -1.05 -8.55
C ASN A 186 -7.39 -2.29 -9.39
N GLU A 187 -7.56 -2.25 -10.71
CA GLU A 187 -7.20 -3.37 -11.59
C GLU A 187 -5.69 -3.48 -11.80
N ARG A 188 -4.98 -2.38 -11.86
CA ARG A 188 -3.55 -2.34 -12.23
C ARG A 188 -2.60 -2.27 -11.03
N SER A 189 -3.01 -1.65 -9.93
CA SER A 189 -2.12 -1.34 -8.82
C SER A 189 -1.66 -2.59 -8.06
N HIS A 190 -0.52 -2.45 -7.41
CA HIS A 190 0.07 -3.41 -6.47
C HIS A 190 -0.94 -3.86 -5.41
N ARG A 191 -1.61 -2.90 -4.76
CA ARG A 191 -2.66 -3.18 -3.75
C ARG A 191 -3.86 -3.87 -4.37
N GLY A 192 -4.29 -3.43 -5.54
CA GLY A 192 -5.36 -4.08 -6.28
C GLY A 192 -5.07 -5.53 -6.56
N LYS A 193 -3.85 -5.87 -7.01
CA LYS A 193 -3.41 -7.25 -7.26
C LYS A 193 -3.40 -8.07 -5.97
N ALA A 194 -2.78 -7.56 -4.90
CA ALA A 194 -2.68 -8.26 -3.63
C ALA A 194 -4.06 -8.55 -3.02
N PHE A 195 -4.92 -7.56 -2.93
CA PHE A 195 -6.23 -7.73 -2.29
C PHE A 195 -7.24 -8.49 -3.15
N ARG A 196 -7.14 -8.48 -4.50
CA ARG A 196 -7.95 -9.40 -5.33
C ARG A 196 -7.54 -10.86 -5.14
N GLU A 197 -6.25 -11.15 -5.01
CA GLU A 197 -5.80 -12.50 -4.68
C GLU A 197 -6.31 -12.92 -3.30
N LEU A 198 -6.27 -12.02 -2.31
CA LEU A 198 -6.85 -12.28 -0.99
C LEU A 198 -8.36 -12.56 -1.09
N ALA A 199 -9.12 -11.73 -1.83
CA ALA A 199 -10.55 -11.91 -2.05
C ALA A 199 -10.87 -13.28 -2.66
N GLN A 200 -10.08 -13.73 -3.66
CA GLN A 200 -10.24 -15.05 -4.26
C GLN A 200 -9.98 -16.20 -3.27
N ARG A 201 -8.99 -16.04 -2.38
CA ARG A 201 -8.70 -17.06 -1.35
C ARG A 201 -9.82 -17.13 -0.31
N LEU A 202 -10.37 -15.98 0.08
CA LEU A 202 -11.49 -15.91 1.02
C LEU A 202 -12.78 -16.49 0.41
N GLY A 203 -13.11 -16.14 -0.84
CA GLY A 203 -14.32 -16.62 -1.51
C GLY A 203 -14.34 -18.13 -1.76
N LYS A 204 -13.19 -18.78 -1.93
CA LYS A 204 -13.09 -20.24 -2.08
C LYS A 204 -13.37 -21.02 -0.79
N ARG A 205 -13.41 -20.38 0.36
CA ARG A 205 -13.64 -21.04 1.66
C ARG A 205 -15.11 -21.14 2.04
N GLU A 206 -15.96 -20.34 1.41
CA GLU A 206 -17.41 -20.32 1.67
C GLU A 206 -18.20 -21.21 0.70
N GLY A 207 -17.56 -21.87 -0.27
CA GLY A 207 -18.14 -22.83 -1.23
C GLY A 207 -17.67 -24.25 -0.96
#